data_d7999446325dfc1744cf8112e44d7834
#
_entry.id   d7999446325dfc1744cf8112e44d7834
#
_cell.length_a   1.000
_cell.length_b   1.000
_cell.length_c   1.000
_cell.angle_alpha   90.00
_cell.angle_beta   90.00
_cell.angle_gamma   90.00
#
_symmetry.space_group_name_H-M   'P 1'
#
loop_
_entity.id
_entity.type
_entity.pdbx_description
1 polymer ?
#
loop_
_entity_poly.entity_id
_entity_poly.type
_entity_poly.pdbx_seq_one_letter_code
_entity_poly.pdbx_strand_id
1 'polypeptide(L)' 'RAINRAMGYRNFASFLNGYRLAEVKAALADPAQESVPIITIALDAGFGSLGPFNRAFRDAEGMTPSEYRARATR' A
#
# COMPACT_ATOMS: atom_id res chain seq x y z
N ARG A 1 -8.88 12.59 22.61
CA ARG A 1 -9.06 12.33 22.43
C ARG A 1 -9.48 11.56 22.06
N ALA A 2 -9.70 11.53 22.06
CA ALA A 2 -10.34 10.83 22.00
C ALA A 2 -10.64 10.11 21.29
N ILE A 3 -10.47 9.93 20.95
CA ILE A 3 -10.73 9.35 20.24
C ILE A 3 -11.49 8.57 20.24
N ASN A 4 -12.17 8.46 20.18
CA ASN A 4 -12.95 7.68 19.80
C ASN A 4 -12.50 6.34 19.91
N ARG A 5 -12.44 5.75 20.99
CA ARG A 5 -12.06 4.46 21.16
C ARG A 5 -12.90 3.52 20.50
N ALA A 6 -14.13 3.77 20.38
CA ALA A 6 -15.05 2.87 19.76
C ALA A 6 -14.74 2.66 18.33
N MET A 7 -14.28 3.69 17.65
CA MET A 7 -13.94 3.55 16.28
C MET A 7 -12.49 3.49 16.13
N GLY A 8 -11.78 3.75 17.17
CA GLY A 8 -10.35 3.88 17.12
C GLY A 8 -9.63 2.72 16.50
N TYR A 9 -10.08 1.52 16.81
CA TYR A 9 -9.44 0.34 16.30
C TYR A 9 -9.53 0.26 14.79
N ARG A 10 -10.73 0.46 14.28
CA ARG A 10 -10.95 0.42 12.86
C ARG A 10 -10.27 1.57 12.16
N ASN A 11 -10.33 2.76 12.75
CA ASN A 11 -9.67 3.91 12.17
C ASN A 11 -8.16 3.76 12.17
N PHE A 12 -7.63 3.11 13.19
CA PHE A 12 -6.20 2.88 13.26
C PHE A 12 -5.75 1.95 12.13
N ALA A 13 -6.53 0.91 11.85
CA ALA A 13 -6.19 -0.02 10.77
C ALA A 13 -6.22 0.69 9.43
N SER A 14 -7.22 1.54 9.21
CA SER A 14 -7.30 2.30 7.98
C SER A 14 -6.14 3.28 7.83
N PHE A 15 -5.76 3.90 8.93
CA PHE A 15 -4.65 4.83 8.94
C PHE A 15 -3.35 4.10 8.58
N LEU A 16 -3.14 2.92 9.17
CA LEU A 16 -1.95 2.14 8.89
C LEU A 16 -1.91 1.70 7.43
N ASN A 17 -3.05 1.27 6.89
CA ASN A 17 -3.08 0.85 5.51
C ASN A 17 -2.76 2.01 4.58
N GLY A 18 -3.27 3.20 4.90
CA GLY A 18 -2.96 4.39 4.11
C GLY A 18 -1.47 4.70 4.13
N TYR A 19 -0.87 4.60 5.30
CA TYR A 19 0.54 4.86 5.47
C TYR A 19 1.38 3.84 4.70
N ARG A 20 1.01 2.55 4.82
CA ARG A 20 1.71 1.50 4.11
C ARG A 20 1.57 1.64 2.60
N LEU A 21 0.38 2.02 2.15
CA LEU A 21 0.15 2.21 0.72
C LEU A 21 0.95 3.39 0.18
N ALA A 22 1.12 4.43 0.98
CA ALA A 22 1.93 5.57 0.56
C ALA A 22 3.38 5.14 0.34
N GLU A 23 3.90 4.28 1.22
CA GLU A 23 5.25 3.77 1.07
C GLU A 23 5.36 2.89 -0.16
N VAL A 24 4.37 2.05 -0.39
CA VAL A 24 4.37 1.20 -1.57
C VAL A 24 4.35 2.04 -2.84
N LYS A 25 3.52 3.07 -2.87
CA LYS A 25 3.42 3.92 -4.06
C LYS A 25 4.75 4.60 -4.35
N ALA A 26 5.42 5.07 -3.32
CA ALA A 26 6.72 5.71 -3.49
C ALA A 26 7.73 4.72 -4.07
N ALA A 27 7.72 3.48 -3.57
CA ALA A 27 8.64 2.46 -4.07
C ALA A 27 8.31 2.06 -5.49
N LEU A 28 7.03 1.94 -5.82
CA LEU A 28 6.63 1.55 -7.16
C LEU A 28 6.99 2.62 -8.19
N ALA A 29 7.02 3.88 -7.78
CA ALA A 29 7.35 4.98 -8.66
C ALA A 29 8.85 5.25 -8.75
N ASP A 30 9.64 4.58 -7.93
CA ASP A 30 11.08 4.80 -7.87
C ASP A 30 11.79 4.01 -8.97
N PRO A 31 12.43 4.67 -9.94
CA PRO A 31 13.12 3.95 -11.00
C PRO A 31 14.20 3.01 -10.49
N ALA A 32 14.81 3.33 -9.36
CA ALA A 32 15.86 2.50 -8.79
C ALA A 32 15.31 1.17 -8.29
N GLN A 33 14.00 1.09 -8.07
CA GLN A 33 13.36 -0.13 -7.59
C GLN A 33 12.50 -0.80 -8.65
N GLU A 34 12.71 -0.43 -9.88
CA GLU A 34 11.91 -0.92 -10.98
C GLU A 34 11.88 -2.44 -11.09
N SER A 35 12.97 -3.10 -10.77
CA SER A 35 13.06 -4.54 -10.86
C SER A 35 12.75 -5.28 -9.55
N VAL A 36 12.43 -4.55 -8.51
CA VAL A 36 12.10 -5.18 -7.23
C VAL A 36 10.70 -5.79 -7.34
N PRO A 37 10.51 -7.06 -6.98
CA PRO A 37 9.19 -7.68 -7.05
C PRO A 37 8.18 -6.93 -6.19
N ILE A 38 6.96 -6.83 -6.66
CA ILE A 38 5.92 -6.11 -5.95
C ILE A 38 5.67 -6.73 -4.58
N ILE A 39 5.72 -8.06 -4.48
CA ILE A 39 5.51 -8.71 -3.18
C ILE A 39 6.56 -8.26 -2.16
N THR A 40 7.79 -8.08 -2.61
CA THR A 40 8.85 -7.63 -1.73
C THR A 40 8.54 -6.23 -1.22
N ILE A 41 8.08 -5.36 -2.11
CA ILE A 41 7.72 -4.00 -1.73
C ILE A 41 6.58 -4.02 -0.72
N ALA A 42 5.58 -4.86 -0.94
CA ALA A 42 4.44 -4.95 -0.04
C ALA A 42 4.85 -5.43 1.35
N LEU A 43 5.68 -6.45 1.40
CA LEU A 43 6.12 -6.99 2.68
C LEU A 43 7.00 -5.99 3.43
N ASP A 44 7.85 -5.28 2.71
CA ASP A 44 8.71 -4.27 3.32
C ASP A 44 7.89 -3.11 3.89
N ALA A 45 6.75 -2.83 3.28
CA ALA A 45 5.89 -1.77 3.75
C ALA A 45 5.03 -2.20 4.95
N GLY A 46 5.04 -3.49 5.28
CA GLY A 46 4.33 -3.97 6.46
C GLY A 46 3.10 -4.80 6.20
N PHE A 47 2.80 -5.11 4.94
CA PHE A 47 1.66 -5.99 4.65
C PHE A 47 2.05 -7.43 4.95
N GLY A 48 1.09 -8.19 5.48
CA GLY A 48 1.38 -9.56 5.88
C GLY A 48 1.39 -10.54 4.73
N SER A 49 0.65 -10.25 3.67
CA SER A 49 0.59 -11.14 2.52
C SER A 49 0.09 -10.39 1.32
N LEU A 50 0.22 -11.03 0.16
CA LEU A 50 -0.09 -10.37 -1.11
C LEU A 50 -1.59 -10.16 -1.32
N GLY A 51 -2.42 -11.10 -0.89
CA GLY A 51 -3.86 -10.99 -1.09
C GLY A 51 -4.48 -9.73 -0.50
N PRO A 52 -4.33 -9.54 0.81
CA PRO A 52 -4.85 -8.33 1.44
C PRO A 52 -4.22 -7.06 0.88
N PHE A 53 -2.93 -7.12 0.52
CA PHE A 53 -2.26 -5.99 -0.07
C PHE A 53 -2.91 -5.60 -1.41
N ASN A 54 -3.11 -6.58 -2.29
CA ASN A 54 -3.69 -6.31 -3.59
C ASN A 54 -5.08 -5.71 -3.45
N ARG A 55 -5.88 -6.25 -2.54
CA ARG A 55 -7.21 -5.75 -2.31
C ARG A 55 -7.20 -4.32 -1.82
N ALA A 56 -6.35 -4.04 -0.82
CA ALA A 56 -6.27 -2.69 -0.27
C ALA A 56 -5.77 -1.70 -1.32
N PHE A 57 -4.82 -2.12 -2.13
CA PHE A 57 -4.27 -1.24 -3.15
C PHE A 57 -5.32 -0.91 -4.21
N ARG A 58 -6.03 -1.92 -4.69
CA ARG A 58 -7.05 -1.70 -5.69
C ARG A 58 -8.20 -0.85 -5.17
N ASP A 59 -8.58 -1.06 -3.91
CA ASP A 59 -9.64 -0.28 -3.31
C ASP A 59 -9.24 1.20 -3.19
N ALA A 60 -7.99 1.46 -2.87
CA ALA A 60 -7.53 2.83 -2.67
C ALA A 60 -7.18 3.53 -3.98
N GLU A 61 -6.58 2.81 -4.91
CA GLU A 61 -6.03 3.44 -6.11
C GLU A 61 -6.83 3.19 -7.39
N GLY A 62 -7.76 2.26 -7.36
CA GLY A 62 -8.55 1.95 -8.53
C GLY A 62 -7.81 1.17 -9.60
N MET A 63 -6.65 0.65 -9.29
CA MET A 63 -5.85 -0.13 -10.24
C MET A 63 -4.96 -1.07 -9.48
N THR A 64 -4.38 -2.04 -10.18
CA THR A 64 -3.48 -3.00 -9.55
C THR A 64 -2.11 -2.35 -9.32
N PRO A 65 -1.32 -2.91 -8.40
CA PRO A 65 0.04 -2.39 -8.20
C PRO A 65 0.88 -2.45 -9.46
N SER A 66 0.71 -3.47 -10.29
CA SER A 66 1.45 -3.58 -11.55
C SER A 66 1.09 -2.46 -12.49
N GLU A 67 -0.19 -2.15 -12.58
CA GLU A 67 -0.65 -1.06 -13.42
C GLU A 67 -0.11 0.28 -12.93
N TYR A 68 -0.10 0.44 -11.62
CA TYR A 68 0.41 1.67 -11.02
C TYR A 68 1.89 1.84 -11.37
N ARG A 69 2.68 0.76 -11.20
CA ARG A 69 4.10 0.82 -11.51
C ARG A 69 4.33 1.18 -12.98
N ALA A 70 3.57 0.54 -13.87
CA ALA A 70 3.74 0.80 -15.29
C ALA A 70 3.48 2.25 -15.64
N ARG A 71 2.48 2.85 -15.00
CA ARG A 71 2.17 4.25 -15.25
C ARG A 71 3.20 5.16 -14.65
N ALA A 72 3.66 4.85 -13.45
CA ALA A 72 4.58 5.72 -12.73
C ALA A 72 5.97 5.74 -13.33
N THR A 73 6.36 4.64 -13.96
CA THR A 73 7.71 4.54 -14.52
C THR A 73 7.74 4.79 -16.01
N ARG A 74 6.59 5.16 -16.59
CA ARG A 74 6.48 5.37 -18.02
C ARG A 74 7.11 6.66 -18.51
#